data_abb0461fb753ac25c3c4882adba236dd
#
_entry.id   abb0461fb753ac25c3c4882adba236dd
#
_cell.length_a   1.000
_cell.length_b   1.000
_cell.length_c   1.000
_cell.angle_alpha   90.00
_cell.angle_beta   90.00
_cell.angle_gamma   90.00
#
_symmetry.space_group_name_H-M   'P 1'
#
loop_
_entity.id
_entity.type
_entity.pdbx_description
1 polymer ?
#
loop_
_entity_poly.entity_id
_entity_poly.type
_entity_poly.pdbx_seq_one_letter_code
_entity_poly.pdbx_strand_id
1 'polypeptide(L)'
;VESRGLGDVYKRQFVTLLKSSCRSLKGVLKQTDEADDRRSEFVVKNIFRPVYERYAEALRSSGQIDFTDAILQATELCRATHPVSYEYIIVDEFQDISVDRYNFLKALREGNPPAKLYCVGDDWQSIYRFSGSDMALFNNFAAFFGPTEINKIETTYRFGEPLVGLSARFIQRNTAQIRKNIRPFSEQKKTELSFQAYDRNSYCNVIGQLIASIPSDKSVFLLGRYSFDDYYLSFMYKSVKEGNRFYYIIGDRKIEFLTVHKSKGLEADYVILLQCNKDTYGFPSLVSDDPSLQYVLTASDHFPYGEERRLFYVAITRAKVKTWVLYDARFPSVFVDEFLRPEKVTAESYTKHPNANKRWTRRADQFLLTLHREGKSIRYIA
;
A
#
# COMPACT_ATOMS: atom_id res chain seq x y z
N VAL A 1 7.79 12.20 -20.62
CA VAL A 1 7.88 12.77 -19.25
C VAL A 1 7.48 11.75 -18.20
N GLU A 2 6.40 10.99 -18.43
CA GLU A 2 5.91 9.97 -17.47
C GLU A 2 6.89 8.80 -17.27
N SER A 3 7.58 8.35 -18.33
CA SER A 3 8.56 7.27 -18.21
C SER A 3 9.81 7.66 -17.40
N ARG A 4 10.19 8.95 -17.38
CA ARG A 4 11.30 9.43 -16.55
C ARG A 4 10.93 9.43 -15.06
N GLY A 5 9.68 9.78 -14.73
CA GLY A 5 9.19 9.78 -13.34
C GLY A 5 9.11 8.38 -12.72
N LEU A 6 8.62 7.39 -13.45
CA LEU A 6 8.54 5.99 -12.97
C LEU A 6 9.93 5.39 -12.70
N GLY A 7 10.90 5.61 -13.58
CA GLY A 7 12.27 5.14 -13.37
C GLY A 7 12.90 5.69 -12.08
N ASP A 8 12.63 6.95 -11.73
CA ASP A 8 13.15 7.57 -10.51
C ASP A 8 12.43 7.07 -9.26
N VAL A 9 11.14 6.73 -9.36
CA VAL A 9 10.38 6.09 -8.26
C VAL A 9 11.00 4.73 -7.93
N TYR A 10 11.22 3.87 -8.93
CA TYR A 10 11.83 2.55 -8.70
C TYR A 10 13.26 2.62 -8.14
N LYS A 11 14.09 3.56 -8.60
CA LYS A 11 15.44 3.78 -8.06
C LYS A 11 15.39 4.14 -6.58
N ARG A 12 14.52 5.10 -6.22
CA ARG A 12 14.33 5.51 -4.82
C ARG A 12 13.80 4.35 -3.98
N GLN A 13 12.81 3.63 -4.49
CA GLN A 13 12.23 2.47 -3.83
C GLN A 13 13.30 1.40 -3.57
N PHE A 14 14.13 1.06 -4.56
CA PHE A 14 15.21 0.08 -4.38
C PHE A 14 16.17 0.48 -3.26
N VAL A 15 16.63 1.76 -3.24
CA VAL A 15 17.54 2.26 -2.20
C VAL A 15 16.92 2.14 -0.82
N THR A 16 15.65 2.56 -0.67
CA THR A 16 14.93 2.46 0.60
C THR A 16 14.79 1.01 1.04
N LEU A 17 14.36 0.11 0.15
CA LEU A 17 14.16 -1.30 0.44
C LEU A 17 15.47 -2.02 0.77
N LEU A 18 16.56 -1.75 0.05
CA LEU A 18 17.87 -2.32 0.32
C LEU A 18 18.32 -2.01 1.75
N LYS A 19 18.16 -0.75 2.17
CA LYS A 19 18.55 -0.29 3.51
C LYS A 19 17.62 -0.84 4.59
N SER A 20 16.30 -0.71 4.41
CA SER A 20 15.30 -1.15 5.41
C SER A 20 15.24 -2.67 5.59
N SER A 21 15.60 -3.44 4.56
CA SER A 21 15.76 -4.91 4.66
C SER A 21 17.09 -5.34 5.28
N CYS A 22 17.97 -4.41 5.61
CA CYS A 22 19.33 -4.69 6.12
C CYS A 22 20.15 -5.61 5.19
N ARG A 23 19.87 -5.61 3.89
CA ARG A 23 20.60 -6.41 2.90
C ARG A 23 21.78 -5.64 2.33
N SER A 24 22.87 -6.36 2.03
CA SER A 24 23.99 -5.76 1.32
C SER A 24 23.76 -5.82 -0.19
N LEU A 25 24.23 -4.80 -0.90
CA LEU A 25 24.20 -4.77 -2.37
C LEU A 25 24.93 -6.00 -2.97
N LYS A 26 26.06 -6.42 -2.37
CA LYS A 26 26.79 -7.63 -2.76
C LYS A 26 25.94 -8.90 -2.60
N GLY A 27 25.16 -8.99 -1.51
CA GLY A 27 24.24 -10.11 -1.30
C GLY A 27 23.12 -10.16 -2.33
N VAL A 28 22.56 -9.00 -2.69
CA VAL A 28 21.53 -8.91 -3.73
C VAL A 28 22.08 -9.33 -5.09
N LEU A 29 23.26 -8.84 -5.48
CA LEU A 29 23.93 -9.25 -6.73
C LEU A 29 24.20 -10.75 -6.79
N LYS A 30 24.65 -11.35 -5.68
CA LYS A 30 24.85 -12.80 -5.59
C LYS A 30 23.53 -13.56 -5.80
N GLN A 31 22.42 -13.08 -5.19
CA GLN A 31 21.11 -13.72 -5.37
C GLN A 31 20.59 -13.63 -6.82
N THR A 32 20.83 -12.51 -7.52
CA THR A 32 20.42 -12.38 -8.93
C THR A 32 21.21 -13.34 -9.83
N ASP A 33 22.50 -13.54 -9.56
CA ASP A 33 23.36 -14.46 -10.28
C ASP A 33 22.94 -15.92 -10.04
N GLU A 34 22.76 -16.31 -8.75
CA GLU A 34 22.30 -17.66 -8.37
C GLU A 34 20.92 -18.01 -8.96
N ALA A 35 20.06 -17.03 -9.18
CA ALA A 35 18.74 -17.20 -9.78
C ALA A 35 18.74 -17.23 -11.31
N ASP A 36 19.90 -17.07 -11.96
CA ASP A 36 20.04 -16.86 -13.43
C ASP A 36 19.10 -15.78 -14.00
N ASP A 37 18.78 -14.77 -13.17
CA ASP A 37 17.92 -13.64 -13.54
C ASP A 37 18.77 -12.50 -14.13
N ARG A 38 19.24 -12.69 -15.33
CA ARG A 38 20.14 -11.76 -16.02
C ARG A 38 19.58 -10.37 -16.21
N ARG A 39 18.25 -10.25 -16.33
CA ARG A 39 17.59 -8.93 -16.43
C ARG A 39 17.71 -8.19 -15.11
N SER A 40 17.31 -8.80 -14.01
CA SER A 40 17.41 -8.18 -12.68
C SER A 40 18.87 -7.94 -12.28
N GLU A 41 19.78 -8.88 -12.60
CA GLU A 41 21.22 -8.67 -12.42
C GLU A 41 21.70 -7.42 -13.15
N PHE A 42 21.36 -7.29 -14.45
CA PHE A 42 21.72 -6.10 -15.26
C PHE A 42 21.16 -4.81 -14.63
N VAL A 43 19.89 -4.79 -14.23
CA VAL A 43 19.25 -3.62 -13.63
C VAL A 43 19.91 -3.25 -12.28
N VAL A 44 20.13 -4.24 -11.42
CA VAL A 44 20.77 -4.02 -10.11
C VAL A 44 22.20 -3.53 -10.30
N LYS A 45 22.98 -4.15 -11.18
CA LYS A 45 24.39 -3.84 -11.39
C LYS A 45 24.61 -2.48 -12.08
N ASN A 46 23.80 -2.17 -13.11
CA ASN A 46 24.07 -1.02 -13.98
C ASN A 46 23.17 0.19 -13.71
N ILE A 47 22.07 0.02 -12.99
CA ILE A 47 21.13 1.11 -12.68
C ILE A 47 21.08 1.36 -11.16
N PHE A 48 20.74 0.37 -10.36
CA PHE A 48 20.51 0.59 -8.94
C PHE A 48 21.79 0.78 -8.14
N ARG A 49 22.81 -0.02 -8.43
CA ARG A 49 24.11 0.11 -7.77
C ARG A 49 24.74 1.50 -7.94
N PRO A 50 24.89 2.07 -9.16
CA PRO A 50 25.45 3.41 -9.31
C PRO A 50 24.62 4.50 -8.59
N VAL A 51 23.28 4.34 -8.56
CA VAL A 51 22.41 5.27 -7.86
C VAL A 51 22.64 5.17 -6.35
N TYR A 52 22.68 3.95 -5.80
CA TYR A 52 22.93 3.73 -4.38
C TYR A 52 24.31 4.25 -3.94
N GLU A 53 25.37 3.94 -4.71
CA GLU A 53 26.73 4.36 -4.40
C GLU A 53 26.86 5.91 -4.40
N ARG A 54 26.25 6.58 -5.40
CA ARG A 54 26.22 8.06 -5.47
C ARG A 54 25.40 8.66 -4.33
N TYR A 55 24.28 8.06 -4.00
CA TYR A 55 23.43 8.50 -2.89
C TYR A 55 24.18 8.39 -1.55
N ALA A 56 24.79 7.24 -1.29
CA ALA A 56 25.57 7.01 -0.07
C ALA A 56 26.79 7.96 0.03
N GLU A 57 27.45 8.25 -1.11
CA GLU A 57 28.56 9.21 -1.15
C GLU A 57 28.09 10.64 -0.90
N ALA A 58 26.96 11.05 -1.49
CA ALA A 58 26.39 12.37 -1.26
C ALA A 58 26.03 12.60 0.22
N LEU A 59 25.46 11.60 0.89
CA LEU A 59 25.19 11.68 2.33
C LEU A 59 26.47 11.79 3.15
N ARG A 60 27.48 10.97 2.86
CA ARG A 60 28.77 11.00 3.57
C ARG A 60 29.49 12.34 3.40
N SER A 61 29.59 12.84 2.17
CA SER A 61 30.29 14.10 1.88
C SER A 61 29.60 15.33 2.44
N SER A 62 28.28 15.29 2.62
CA SER A 62 27.50 16.37 3.26
C SER A 62 27.36 16.22 4.78
N GLY A 63 27.89 15.15 5.39
CA GLY A 63 27.70 14.85 6.81
C GLY A 63 26.23 14.59 7.18
N GLN A 64 25.41 14.15 6.23
CA GLN A 64 23.98 13.89 6.41
C GLN A 64 23.69 12.39 6.50
N ILE A 65 22.58 12.06 7.14
CA ILE A 65 22.01 10.73 7.22
C ILE A 65 20.54 10.77 6.81
N ASP A 66 20.02 9.71 6.24
CA ASP A 66 18.59 9.55 6.05
C ASP A 66 17.93 8.85 7.26
N PHE A 67 16.58 8.74 7.23
CA PHE A 67 15.84 8.12 8.33
C PHE A 67 16.24 6.65 8.57
N THR A 68 16.56 5.90 7.52
CA THR A 68 16.99 4.51 7.67
C THR A 68 18.38 4.44 8.28
N ASP A 69 19.31 5.33 7.85
CA ASP A 69 20.65 5.45 8.47
C ASP A 69 20.54 5.78 9.96
N ALA A 70 19.63 6.68 10.33
CA ALA A 70 19.41 7.02 11.74
C ALA A 70 19.00 5.79 12.57
N ILE A 71 18.09 4.94 12.02
CA ILE A 71 17.68 3.70 12.69
C ILE A 71 18.83 2.70 12.77
N LEU A 72 19.59 2.53 11.69
CA LEU A 72 20.73 1.61 11.65
C LEU A 72 21.82 2.05 12.65
N GLN A 73 22.18 3.33 12.67
CA GLN A 73 23.16 3.87 13.62
C GLN A 73 22.67 3.77 15.06
N ALA A 74 21.39 4.07 15.32
CA ALA A 74 20.80 3.91 16.65
C ALA A 74 20.83 2.44 17.10
N THR A 75 20.62 1.48 16.17
CA THR A 75 20.74 0.06 16.45
C THR A 75 22.16 -0.32 16.91
N GLU A 76 23.18 0.13 16.18
CA GLU A 76 24.57 -0.12 16.54
C GLU A 76 24.95 0.54 17.86
N LEU A 77 24.49 1.78 18.09
CA LEU A 77 24.71 2.49 19.34
C LEU A 77 24.08 1.75 20.53
N CYS A 78 22.85 1.29 20.40
CA CYS A 78 22.18 0.50 21.44
C CYS A 78 22.96 -0.79 21.78
N ARG A 79 23.51 -1.47 20.78
CA ARG A 79 24.31 -2.68 20.98
C ARG A 79 25.65 -2.39 21.68
N ALA A 80 26.27 -1.25 21.35
CA ALA A 80 27.57 -0.90 21.86
C ALA A 80 27.55 -0.35 23.30
N THR A 81 26.52 0.43 23.65
CA THR A 81 26.57 1.26 24.86
C THR A 81 25.44 0.97 25.87
N HIS A 82 24.36 0.31 25.48
CA HIS A 82 23.15 0.11 26.30
C HIS A 82 22.73 1.40 27.04
N PRO A 83 22.52 2.52 26.34
CA PRO A 83 22.59 3.86 26.93
C PRO A 83 21.39 4.22 27.82
N VAL A 84 20.25 3.51 27.70
CA VAL A 84 19.01 3.84 28.39
C VAL A 84 18.33 2.59 28.94
N SER A 85 17.85 2.67 30.18
CA SER A 85 17.03 1.60 30.79
C SER A 85 15.55 1.96 30.68
N TYR A 86 14.76 1.03 30.14
CA TYR A 86 13.31 1.13 30.01
C TYR A 86 12.63 0.00 30.80
N GLU A 87 11.50 0.30 31.45
CA GLU A 87 10.62 -0.71 32.01
C GLU A 87 9.65 -1.25 30.95
N TYR A 88 9.22 -0.36 30.06
CA TYR A 88 8.27 -0.68 28.98
C TYR A 88 8.78 -0.14 27.66
N ILE A 89 8.64 -0.95 26.63
CA ILE A 89 8.85 -0.57 25.23
C ILE A 89 7.51 -0.73 24.53
N ILE A 90 6.91 0.37 24.11
CA ILE A 90 5.57 0.39 23.50
C ILE A 90 5.73 0.77 22.03
N VAL A 91 5.17 -0.04 21.13
CA VAL A 91 5.21 0.18 19.68
C VAL A 91 3.80 0.19 19.12
N ASP A 92 3.42 1.30 18.52
CA ASP A 92 2.15 1.44 17.79
C ASP A 92 2.33 1.17 16.28
N GLU A 93 1.23 0.86 15.60
CA GLU A 93 1.20 0.54 14.16
C GLU A 93 2.22 -0.57 13.79
N PHE A 94 2.37 -1.59 14.65
CA PHE A 94 3.41 -2.61 14.51
C PHE A 94 3.32 -3.42 13.21
N GLN A 95 2.15 -3.47 12.54
CA GLN A 95 1.99 -4.13 11.23
C GLN A 95 2.79 -3.45 10.11
N ASP A 96 3.32 -2.25 10.35
CA ASP A 96 4.16 -1.52 9.38
C ASP A 96 5.65 -1.63 9.69
N ILE A 97 6.04 -2.54 10.57
CA ILE A 97 7.43 -2.73 10.95
C ILE A 97 8.25 -3.29 9.78
N SER A 98 9.46 -2.77 9.62
CA SER A 98 10.48 -3.24 8.68
C SER A 98 11.63 -3.93 9.42
N VAL A 99 12.51 -4.62 8.68
CA VAL A 99 13.60 -5.40 9.29
C VAL A 99 14.59 -4.51 10.06
N ASP A 100 14.88 -3.32 9.58
CA ASP A 100 15.74 -2.35 10.29
C ASP A 100 15.14 -1.92 11.62
N ARG A 101 13.82 -1.62 11.65
CA ARG A 101 13.10 -1.28 12.90
C ARG A 101 12.99 -2.46 13.84
N TYR A 102 12.78 -3.67 13.31
CA TYR A 102 12.82 -4.89 14.10
C TYR A 102 14.19 -5.06 14.77
N ASN A 103 15.29 -4.88 14.03
CA ASN A 103 16.65 -5.00 14.57
C ASN A 103 16.93 -3.94 15.65
N PHE A 104 16.43 -2.72 15.47
CA PHE A 104 16.51 -1.66 16.48
C PHE A 104 15.74 -2.04 17.75
N LEU A 105 14.50 -2.49 17.60
CA LEU A 105 13.66 -2.92 18.73
C LEU A 105 14.28 -4.11 19.48
N LYS A 106 14.87 -5.05 18.74
CA LYS A 106 15.61 -6.18 19.31
C LYS A 106 16.82 -5.72 20.11
N ALA A 107 17.62 -4.80 19.57
CA ALA A 107 18.78 -4.23 20.27
C ALA A 107 18.38 -3.48 21.55
N LEU A 108 17.30 -2.69 21.50
CA LEU A 108 16.75 -2.05 22.69
C LEU A 108 16.35 -3.05 23.76
N ARG A 109 15.69 -4.14 23.39
CA ARG A 109 15.23 -5.17 24.31
C ARG A 109 16.40 -5.96 24.91
N GLU A 110 17.39 -6.30 24.08
CA GLU A 110 18.61 -6.99 24.55
C GLU A 110 19.39 -6.14 25.55
N GLY A 111 19.44 -4.82 25.35
CA GLY A 111 20.01 -3.88 26.32
C GLY A 111 19.15 -3.62 27.56
N ASN A 112 17.90 -4.08 27.56
CA ASN A 112 16.94 -3.89 28.68
C ASN A 112 16.23 -5.22 28.99
N PRO A 113 16.89 -6.24 29.49
CA PRO A 113 16.30 -7.58 29.69
C PRO A 113 15.01 -7.61 30.50
N PRO A 114 14.82 -6.77 31.56
CA PRO A 114 13.57 -6.73 32.31
C PRO A 114 12.43 -5.98 31.60
N ALA A 115 12.71 -5.25 30.52
CA ALA A 115 11.71 -4.44 29.85
C ALA A 115 10.60 -5.30 29.20
N LYS A 116 9.37 -4.91 29.43
CA LYS A 116 8.20 -5.50 28.81
C LYS A 116 7.95 -4.86 27.46
N LEU A 117 7.86 -5.69 26.40
CA LEU A 117 7.53 -5.22 25.06
C LEU A 117 6.01 -5.32 24.84
N TYR A 118 5.38 -4.20 24.48
CA TYR A 118 3.97 -4.11 24.14
C TYR A 118 3.80 -3.53 22.73
N CYS A 119 3.27 -4.34 21.81
CA CYS A 119 3.08 -3.94 20.41
C CYS A 119 1.60 -3.95 20.06
N VAL A 120 1.13 -2.86 19.45
CA VAL A 120 -0.24 -2.72 18.95
C VAL A 120 -0.21 -2.59 17.44
N GLY A 121 -1.15 -3.24 16.76
CA GLY A 121 -1.24 -3.17 15.32
C GLY A 121 -2.46 -3.89 14.76
N ASP A 122 -2.70 -3.66 13.48
CA ASP A 122 -3.81 -4.24 12.73
C ASP A 122 -3.33 -4.76 11.37
N ASP A 123 -3.18 -6.09 11.23
CA ASP A 123 -2.75 -6.73 9.99
C ASP A 123 -3.66 -6.42 8.79
N TRP A 124 -4.95 -6.12 9.04
CA TRP A 124 -5.88 -5.68 7.99
C TRP A 124 -5.52 -4.30 7.41
N GLN A 125 -4.69 -3.53 8.09
CA GLN A 125 -4.22 -2.20 7.69
C GLN A 125 -2.73 -2.17 7.31
N SER A 126 -2.08 -3.34 7.10
CA SER A 126 -0.71 -3.39 6.60
C SER A 126 -0.68 -3.13 5.08
N ILE A 127 -0.29 -1.91 4.71
CA ILE A 127 -0.35 -1.41 3.32
C ILE A 127 0.97 -0.76 2.85
N TYR A 128 2.08 -0.98 3.57
CA TYR A 128 3.37 -0.34 3.28
C TYR A 128 4.50 -1.33 2.92
N ARG A 129 4.14 -2.50 2.31
CA ARG A 129 5.15 -3.45 1.83
C ARG A 129 6.13 -2.80 0.85
N PHE A 130 5.62 -1.93 -0.03
CA PHE A 130 6.44 -1.19 -0.99
C PHE A 130 7.51 -0.29 -0.36
N SER A 131 7.40 0.03 0.93
CA SER A 131 8.38 0.78 1.72
C SER A 131 9.15 -0.06 2.74
N GLY A 132 9.01 -1.40 2.69
CA GLY A 132 9.80 -2.35 3.46
C GLY A 132 9.11 -2.98 4.66
N SER A 133 7.81 -2.74 4.88
CA SER A 133 7.06 -3.43 5.93
C SER A 133 7.05 -4.94 5.69
N ASP A 134 7.22 -5.71 6.76
CA ASP A 134 7.24 -7.18 6.73
C ASP A 134 6.17 -7.75 7.64
N MET A 135 5.07 -8.24 7.03
CA MET A 135 3.98 -8.86 7.77
C MET A 135 4.38 -10.15 8.50
N ALA A 136 5.48 -10.80 8.10
CA ALA A 136 5.95 -12.00 8.80
C ALA A 136 6.38 -11.66 10.24
N LEU A 137 6.94 -10.47 10.46
CA LEU A 137 7.32 -9.98 11.79
C LEU A 137 6.10 -9.78 12.69
N PHE A 138 4.97 -9.34 12.11
CA PHE A 138 3.71 -9.18 12.84
C PHE A 138 3.01 -10.51 13.09
N ASN A 139 2.83 -11.32 12.04
CA ASN A 139 2.05 -12.56 12.12
C ASN A 139 2.75 -13.66 12.94
N ASN A 140 4.10 -13.66 12.95
CA ASN A 140 4.89 -14.66 13.68
C ASN A 140 5.60 -14.02 14.89
N PHE A 141 4.97 -13.07 15.56
CA PHE A 141 5.57 -12.28 16.65
C PHE A 141 6.32 -13.13 17.67
N ALA A 142 5.72 -14.22 18.16
CA ALA A 142 6.35 -15.10 19.14
C ALA A 142 7.64 -15.76 18.65
N ALA A 143 7.78 -16.02 17.34
CA ALA A 143 9.01 -16.58 16.77
C ALA A 143 10.18 -15.57 16.82
N PHE A 144 9.87 -14.26 16.77
CA PHE A 144 10.87 -13.19 16.77
C PHE A 144 11.18 -12.66 18.18
N PHE A 145 10.17 -12.63 19.06
CA PHE A 145 10.29 -11.99 20.38
C PHE A 145 10.14 -12.95 21.57
N GLY A 146 9.90 -14.25 21.32
CA GLY A 146 9.72 -15.26 22.36
C GLY A 146 8.30 -15.35 22.89
N PRO A 147 8.08 -15.97 24.06
CA PRO A 147 6.75 -16.17 24.62
C PRO A 147 5.94 -14.89 24.67
N THR A 148 4.71 -14.94 24.18
CA THR A 148 3.89 -13.74 23.92
C THR A 148 2.45 -14.01 24.31
N GLU A 149 1.82 -13.06 24.96
CA GLU A 149 0.37 -12.99 25.13
C GLU A 149 -0.24 -12.16 24.01
N ILE A 150 -1.28 -12.67 23.36
CA ILE A 150 -1.97 -12.00 22.26
C ILE A 150 -3.39 -11.70 22.66
N ASN A 151 -3.73 -10.41 22.71
CA ASN A 151 -5.06 -9.91 22.96
C ASN A 151 -5.65 -9.27 21.71
N LYS A 152 -6.94 -9.49 21.44
CA LYS A 152 -7.64 -8.90 20.30
C LYS A 152 -8.56 -7.80 20.77
N ILE A 153 -8.40 -6.60 20.18
CA ILE A 153 -9.34 -5.50 20.32
C ILE A 153 -10.36 -5.62 19.19
N GLU A 154 -11.58 -6.05 19.52
CA GLU A 154 -12.63 -6.35 18.54
C GLU A 154 -13.75 -5.30 18.54
N THR A 155 -13.61 -4.19 19.24
CA THR A 155 -14.60 -3.11 19.27
C THR A 155 -14.11 -1.91 18.46
N THR A 156 -14.89 -1.48 17.47
CA THR A 156 -14.63 -0.25 16.70
C THR A 156 -15.52 0.90 17.16
N TYR A 157 -14.91 2.07 17.36
CA TYR A 157 -15.59 3.32 17.69
C TYR A 157 -15.85 4.21 16.48
N ARG A 158 -15.18 3.92 15.33
CA ARG A 158 -15.24 4.78 14.14
C ARG A 158 -16.50 4.56 13.33
N PHE A 159 -16.88 3.34 13.05
CA PHE A 159 -17.98 2.98 12.14
C PHE A 159 -18.87 1.90 12.74
N GLY A 160 -20.09 1.79 12.21
CA GLY A 160 -21.12 0.86 12.66
C GLY A 160 -21.58 -0.10 11.56
N GLU A 161 -22.68 -0.83 11.83
CA GLU A 161 -23.30 -1.68 10.83
C GLU A 161 -24.02 -0.84 9.75
N PRO A 162 -24.14 -1.31 8.49
CA PRO A 162 -23.71 -2.63 8.00
C PRO A 162 -22.22 -2.67 7.59
N LEU A 163 -21.47 -1.56 7.67
CA LEU A 163 -20.08 -1.52 7.21
C LEU A 163 -19.17 -2.50 7.97
N VAL A 164 -19.38 -2.68 9.28
CA VAL A 164 -18.60 -3.63 10.08
C VAL A 164 -18.64 -5.03 9.47
N GLY A 165 -19.84 -5.57 9.29
CA GLY A 165 -20.02 -6.91 8.73
C GLY A 165 -19.56 -7.03 7.27
N LEU A 166 -19.81 -6.00 6.45
CA LEU A 166 -19.40 -5.97 5.04
C LEU A 166 -17.88 -5.96 4.90
N SER A 167 -17.19 -5.07 5.60
CA SER A 167 -15.75 -4.92 5.54
C SER A 167 -15.01 -6.12 6.12
N ALA A 168 -15.50 -6.69 7.23
CA ALA A 168 -14.94 -7.89 7.83
C ALA A 168 -15.05 -9.11 6.89
N ARG A 169 -16.20 -9.34 6.25
CA ARG A 169 -16.34 -10.41 5.25
C ARG A 169 -15.44 -10.22 4.06
N PHE A 170 -15.28 -8.99 3.60
CA PHE A 170 -14.40 -8.67 2.47
C PHE A 170 -12.94 -8.98 2.79
N ILE A 171 -12.40 -8.46 3.90
CA ILE A 171 -10.98 -8.60 4.22
C ILE A 171 -10.61 -10.03 4.60
N GLN A 172 -11.49 -10.75 5.33
CA GLN A 172 -11.24 -12.11 5.81
C GLN A 172 -11.40 -13.20 4.73
N ARG A 173 -11.73 -12.85 3.49
CA ARG A 173 -11.55 -13.76 2.34
C ARG A 173 -10.07 -14.13 2.16
N ASN A 174 -9.17 -13.23 2.48
CA ASN A 174 -7.75 -13.55 2.57
C ASN A 174 -7.47 -14.36 3.84
N THR A 175 -7.24 -15.65 3.68
CA THR A 175 -7.00 -16.59 4.79
C THR A 175 -5.68 -16.37 5.52
N ALA A 176 -4.76 -15.57 4.96
CA ALA A 176 -3.52 -15.16 5.63
C ALA A 176 -3.74 -14.06 6.67
N GLN A 177 -4.90 -13.41 6.67
CA GLN A 177 -5.26 -12.40 7.66
C GLN A 177 -5.68 -13.01 8.99
N ILE A 178 -5.34 -12.35 10.09
CA ILE A 178 -5.79 -12.74 11.43
C ILE A 178 -7.30 -12.59 11.50
N ARG A 179 -8.01 -13.65 11.86
CA ARG A 179 -9.45 -13.60 12.03
C ARG A 179 -9.83 -12.79 13.26
N LYS A 180 -10.71 -11.80 13.07
CA LYS A 180 -11.23 -10.89 14.10
C LYS A 180 -12.75 -10.83 14.00
N ASN A 181 -13.40 -10.72 15.14
CA ASN A 181 -14.85 -10.56 15.22
C ASN A 181 -15.18 -9.12 15.62
N ILE A 182 -15.00 -8.19 14.67
CA ILE A 182 -15.18 -6.76 14.92
C ILE A 182 -16.66 -6.47 15.20
N ARG A 183 -16.91 -5.66 16.23
CA ARG A 183 -18.23 -5.20 16.66
C ARG A 183 -18.23 -3.69 16.77
N PRO A 184 -19.33 -3.01 16.43
CA PRO A 184 -19.44 -1.57 16.72
C PRO A 184 -19.58 -1.34 18.23
N PHE A 185 -19.01 -0.25 18.71
CA PHE A 185 -19.18 0.19 20.12
C PHE A 185 -20.65 0.44 20.48
N SER A 186 -21.44 0.92 19.53
CA SER A 186 -22.88 1.16 19.68
C SER A 186 -23.65 0.53 18.53
N GLU A 187 -24.69 -0.25 18.87
CA GLU A 187 -25.62 -0.84 17.89
C GLU A 187 -26.42 0.23 17.14
N GLN A 188 -26.59 1.41 17.73
CA GLN A 188 -27.28 2.54 17.10
C GLN A 188 -26.43 3.21 16.03
N LYS A 189 -25.12 3.03 16.06
CA LYS A 189 -24.22 3.62 15.08
C LYS A 189 -24.37 2.92 13.74
N LYS A 190 -24.79 3.68 12.74
CA LYS A 190 -24.92 3.18 11.36
C LYS A 190 -23.88 3.81 10.47
N THR A 191 -23.21 3.01 9.67
CA THR A 191 -22.29 3.47 8.63
C THR A 191 -22.57 2.72 7.34
N GLU A 192 -22.93 3.45 6.30
CA GLU A 192 -23.35 2.89 5.03
C GLU A 192 -22.16 2.69 4.08
N LEU A 193 -22.23 1.62 3.28
CA LEU A 193 -21.39 1.40 2.12
C LEU A 193 -22.29 1.33 0.88
N SER A 194 -22.10 2.25 -0.05
CA SER A 194 -22.89 2.34 -1.28
C SER A 194 -21.98 2.28 -2.51
N PHE A 195 -22.45 1.63 -3.56
CA PHE A 195 -21.75 1.53 -4.84
C PHE A 195 -22.48 2.38 -5.86
N GLN A 196 -21.77 3.34 -6.46
CA GLN A 196 -22.34 4.28 -7.41
C GLN A 196 -21.68 4.09 -8.77
N ALA A 197 -22.47 3.59 -9.72
CA ALA A 197 -22.04 3.51 -11.10
C ALA A 197 -22.03 4.89 -11.75
N TYR A 198 -21.07 5.11 -12.63
CA TYR A 198 -21.03 6.27 -13.52
C TYR A 198 -20.69 5.83 -14.96
N ASP A 199 -21.00 6.67 -15.92
CA ASP A 199 -20.39 6.65 -17.25
C ASP A 199 -19.34 7.77 -17.35
N ARG A 200 -18.48 7.68 -18.37
CA ARG A 200 -17.35 8.61 -18.53
C ARG A 200 -17.77 10.08 -18.54
N ASN A 201 -18.96 10.40 -19.09
CA ASN A 201 -19.42 11.78 -19.24
C ASN A 201 -20.10 12.29 -17.96
N SER A 202 -20.64 11.40 -17.12
CA SER A 202 -21.33 11.75 -15.89
C SER A 202 -20.44 11.77 -14.64
N TYR A 203 -19.20 11.30 -14.71
CA TYR A 203 -18.31 11.10 -13.57
C TYR A 203 -18.22 12.30 -12.62
N CYS A 204 -17.83 13.48 -13.13
CA CYS A 204 -17.72 14.69 -12.30
C CYS A 204 -19.07 15.16 -11.78
N ASN A 205 -20.14 15.06 -12.59
CA ASN A 205 -21.49 15.43 -12.17
C ASN A 205 -21.99 14.55 -11.02
N VAL A 206 -21.74 13.24 -11.09
CA VAL A 206 -22.07 12.30 -10.00
C VAL A 206 -21.37 12.72 -8.71
N ILE A 207 -20.07 13.03 -8.76
CA ILE A 207 -19.31 13.50 -7.58
C ILE A 207 -19.91 14.80 -7.03
N GLY A 208 -20.21 15.78 -7.91
CA GLY A 208 -20.84 17.03 -7.50
C GLY A 208 -22.19 16.82 -6.82
N GLN A 209 -23.05 15.95 -7.36
CA GLN A 209 -24.35 15.61 -6.77
C GLN A 209 -24.22 14.91 -5.42
N LEU A 210 -23.25 13.96 -5.27
CA LEU A 210 -22.99 13.32 -4.01
C LEU A 210 -22.56 14.33 -2.95
N ILE A 211 -21.63 15.23 -3.29
CA ILE A 211 -21.16 16.27 -2.37
C ILE A 211 -22.28 17.24 -1.99
N ALA A 212 -23.12 17.62 -2.93
CA ALA A 212 -24.28 18.48 -2.68
C ALA A 212 -25.34 17.82 -1.74
N SER A 213 -25.39 16.48 -1.73
CA SER A 213 -26.29 15.74 -0.84
C SER A 213 -25.80 15.63 0.61
N ILE A 214 -24.53 15.96 0.87
CA ILE A 214 -23.92 15.87 2.20
C ILE A 214 -24.14 17.18 2.96
N PRO A 215 -24.59 17.15 4.24
CA PRO A 215 -24.71 18.36 5.06
C PRO A 215 -23.41 19.17 5.09
N SER A 216 -23.51 20.50 5.05
CA SER A 216 -22.37 21.41 4.90
C SER A 216 -21.37 21.36 6.06
N ASP A 217 -21.84 21.00 7.26
CA ASP A 217 -21.05 20.87 8.50
C ASP A 217 -20.23 19.57 8.54
N LYS A 218 -20.42 18.63 7.61
CA LYS A 218 -19.78 17.32 7.61
C LYS A 218 -18.49 17.30 6.79
N SER A 219 -17.49 16.60 7.30
CA SER A 219 -16.23 16.39 6.62
C SER A 219 -16.35 15.36 5.49
N VAL A 220 -15.62 15.58 4.39
CA VAL A 220 -15.63 14.70 3.21
C VAL A 220 -14.21 14.50 2.72
N PHE A 221 -13.85 13.25 2.43
CA PHE A 221 -12.64 12.90 1.69
C PHE A 221 -12.99 12.37 0.28
N LEU A 222 -12.25 12.83 -0.71
CA LEU A 222 -12.12 12.14 -1.98
C LEU A 222 -10.88 11.26 -1.92
N LEU A 223 -11.03 9.96 -2.08
CA LEU A 223 -9.93 9.00 -2.02
C LEU A 223 -9.65 8.38 -3.37
N GLY A 224 -8.40 8.46 -3.83
CA GLY A 224 -7.91 7.76 -5.02
C GLY A 224 -6.95 6.64 -4.64
N ARG A 225 -6.86 5.58 -5.47
CA ARG A 225 -5.79 4.58 -5.37
C ARG A 225 -4.44 5.23 -5.70
N TYR A 226 -4.44 6.10 -6.70
CA TYR A 226 -3.30 6.85 -7.20
C TYR A 226 -3.49 8.36 -7.05
N SER A 227 -2.40 9.10 -7.07
CA SER A 227 -2.43 10.57 -7.00
C SER A 227 -3.05 11.22 -8.25
N PHE A 228 -3.14 10.50 -9.35
CA PHE A 228 -3.73 10.97 -10.61
C PHE A 228 -5.19 10.52 -10.83
N ASP A 229 -5.81 9.86 -9.85
CA ASP A 229 -7.23 9.45 -9.95
C ASP A 229 -8.17 10.65 -9.94
N ASP A 230 -7.67 11.81 -9.56
CA ASP A 230 -8.34 13.08 -9.61
C ASP A 230 -8.27 13.79 -10.99
N TYR A 231 -7.60 13.17 -11.99
CA TYR A 231 -7.32 13.79 -13.28
C TYR A 231 -8.56 14.46 -13.91
N TYR A 232 -9.70 13.77 -13.94
CA TYR A 232 -10.93 14.33 -14.51
C TYR A 232 -11.52 15.45 -13.66
N LEU A 233 -11.31 15.46 -12.36
CA LEU A 233 -11.78 16.52 -11.47
C LEU A 233 -11.04 17.83 -11.73
N SER A 234 -9.76 17.76 -12.11
CA SER A 234 -8.93 18.94 -12.39
C SER A 234 -9.41 19.76 -13.59
N PHE A 235 -10.21 19.19 -14.50
CA PHE A 235 -10.82 19.92 -15.62
C PHE A 235 -12.14 20.59 -15.24
N MET A 236 -12.84 20.08 -14.23
CA MET A 236 -14.17 20.55 -13.86
C MET A 236 -14.14 21.49 -12.65
N TYR A 237 -13.25 21.26 -11.73
CA TYR A 237 -13.22 21.93 -10.44
C TYR A 237 -11.89 22.62 -10.18
N LYS A 238 -11.98 23.83 -9.57
CA LYS A 238 -10.78 24.55 -9.13
C LYS A 238 -10.08 23.78 -8.02
N SER A 239 -8.77 23.59 -8.15
CA SER A 239 -7.94 22.99 -7.11
C SER A 239 -7.18 24.05 -6.31
N VAL A 240 -6.92 23.74 -5.03
CA VAL A 240 -6.15 24.58 -4.10
C VAL A 240 -5.19 23.69 -3.33
N LYS A 241 -3.91 24.10 -3.28
CA LYS A 241 -2.90 23.42 -2.47
C LYS A 241 -2.57 24.28 -1.25
N GLU A 242 -2.65 23.69 -0.06
CA GLU A 242 -2.28 24.32 1.21
C GLU A 242 -1.27 23.43 1.95
N GLY A 243 -0.03 23.87 1.95
CA GLY A 243 1.07 23.05 2.46
C GLY A 243 1.17 21.72 1.70
N ASN A 244 1.02 20.63 2.41
CA ASN A 244 1.04 19.27 1.85
C ASN A 244 -0.36 18.71 1.52
N ARG A 245 -1.43 19.50 1.74
CA ARG A 245 -2.81 19.10 1.47
C ARG A 245 -3.29 19.64 0.13
N PHE A 246 -4.12 18.87 -0.53
CA PHE A 246 -4.69 19.20 -1.84
C PHE A 246 -6.21 19.13 -1.80
N TYR A 247 -6.85 20.16 -2.29
CA TYR A 247 -8.30 20.33 -2.20
C TYR A 247 -8.92 20.66 -3.56
N TYR A 248 -10.18 20.27 -3.73
CA TYR A 248 -11.07 20.74 -4.80
C TYR A 248 -12.15 21.64 -4.22
N ILE A 249 -12.49 22.72 -4.94
CA ILE A 249 -13.66 23.55 -4.65
C ILE A 249 -14.82 23.01 -5.47
N ILE A 250 -15.77 22.37 -4.79
CA ILE A 250 -16.95 21.75 -5.42
C ILE A 250 -18.20 22.39 -4.81
N GLY A 251 -18.93 23.19 -5.63
CA GLY A 251 -19.89 24.12 -5.09
C GLY A 251 -19.19 25.14 -4.16
N ASP A 252 -19.76 25.37 -3.00
CA ASP A 252 -19.18 26.26 -1.97
C ASP A 252 -18.24 25.51 -0.97
N ARG A 253 -17.91 24.26 -1.26
CA ARG A 253 -17.18 23.39 -0.33
C ARG A 253 -15.75 23.14 -0.79
N LYS A 254 -14.84 23.15 0.18
CA LYS A 254 -13.45 22.76 0.03
C LYS A 254 -13.31 21.30 0.46
N ILE A 255 -13.07 20.41 -0.50
CA ILE A 255 -13.04 18.96 -0.33
C ILE A 255 -11.60 18.45 -0.48
N GLU A 256 -11.09 17.75 0.51
CA GLU A 256 -9.72 17.21 0.48
C GLU A 256 -9.64 15.97 -0.41
N PHE A 257 -8.66 15.96 -1.33
CA PHE A 257 -8.29 14.78 -2.10
C PHE A 257 -7.03 14.15 -1.52
N LEU A 258 -7.08 12.84 -1.29
CA LEU A 258 -6.01 12.03 -0.73
C LEU A 258 -5.87 10.72 -1.51
N THR A 259 -4.65 10.19 -1.59
CA THR A 259 -4.52 8.76 -1.90
C THR A 259 -4.95 7.94 -0.68
N VAL A 260 -5.44 6.72 -0.91
CA VAL A 260 -5.83 5.82 0.19
C VAL A 260 -4.67 5.60 1.17
N HIS A 261 -3.43 5.50 0.69
CA HIS A 261 -2.25 5.38 1.57
C HIS A 261 -2.12 6.58 2.52
N LYS A 262 -2.34 7.81 2.03
CA LYS A 262 -2.27 9.02 2.86
C LYS A 262 -3.46 9.15 3.82
N SER A 263 -4.56 8.45 3.56
CA SER A 263 -5.73 8.48 4.45
C SER A 263 -5.62 7.55 5.65
N LYS A 264 -4.60 6.68 5.69
CA LYS A 264 -4.36 5.82 6.85
C LYS A 264 -4.16 6.67 8.11
N GLY A 265 -4.81 6.28 9.21
CA GLY A 265 -4.84 7.07 10.45
C GLY A 265 -5.84 8.23 10.46
N LEU A 266 -6.34 8.67 9.30
CA LEU A 266 -7.34 9.74 9.19
C LEU A 266 -8.76 9.18 9.16
N GLU A 267 -9.75 10.06 9.33
CA GLU A 267 -11.18 9.75 9.24
C GLU A 267 -11.98 10.98 8.79
N ALA A 268 -13.11 10.74 8.14
CA ALA A 268 -14.07 11.77 7.76
C ALA A 268 -15.50 11.28 8.02
N ASP A 269 -16.48 12.19 8.01
CA ASP A 269 -17.88 11.76 8.09
C ASP A 269 -18.28 10.99 6.83
N TYR A 270 -17.85 11.47 5.67
CA TYR A 270 -18.14 10.86 4.37
C TYR A 270 -16.87 10.62 3.55
N VAL A 271 -16.89 9.54 2.80
CA VAL A 271 -15.80 9.18 1.87
C VAL A 271 -16.38 8.89 0.50
N ILE A 272 -15.76 9.42 -0.53
CA ILE A 272 -16.04 9.09 -1.94
C ILE A 272 -14.75 8.44 -2.49
N LEU A 273 -14.80 7.13 -2.71
CA LEU A 273 -13.69 6.36 -3.26
C LEU A 273 -13.80 6.34 -4.78
N LEU A 274 -12.76 6.85 -5.43
CA LEU A 274 -12.72 7.09 -6.87
C LEU A 274 -12.20 5.88 -7.66
N GLN A 275 -12.61 5.76 -8.94
CA GLN A 275 -11.98 4.90 -9.94
C GLN A 275 -11.85 3.40 -9.56
N CYS A 276 -12.88 2.82 -8.91
CA CYS A 276 -12.88 1.38 -8.59
C CYS A 276 -13.18 0.51 -9.82
N ASN A 277 -12.36 0.66 -10.85
CA ASN A 277 -12.55 0.06 -12.16
C ASN A 277 -11.61 -1.11 -12.39
N LYS A 278 -11.97 -1.99 -13.32
CA LYS A 278 -11.10 -3.02 -13.88
C LYS A 278 -10.20 -2.39 -14.93
N ASP A 279 -9.04 -1.89 -14.50
CA ASP A 279 -8.04 -1.26 -15.35
C ASP A 279 -6.64 -1.53 -14.79
N THR A 280 -5.60 -1.29 -15.58
CA THR A 280 -4.19 -1.40 -15.15
C THR A 280 -3.93 -0.55 -13.90
N TYR A 281 -4.45 0.66 -13.91
CA TYR A 281 -4.39 1.59 -12.76
C TYR A 281 -5.72 1.67 -12.00
N GLY A 282 -6.51 0.63 -12.05
CA GLY A 282 -7.79 0.56 -11.32
C GLY A 282 -7.62 0.25 -9.82
N PHE A 283 -8.71 -0.18 -9.20
CA PHE A 283 -8.70 -0.62 -7.81
C PHE A 283 -9.48 -1.95 -7.66
N PRO A 284 -8.81 -3.11 -7.59
CA PRO A 284 -7.37 -3.32 -7.37
C PRO A 284 -6.50 -2.96 -8.58
N SER A 285 -5.29 -2.51 -8.29
CA SER A 285 -4.26 -2.26 -9.30
C SER A 285 -3.79 -3.57 -9.95
N LEU A 286 -3.63 -3.54 -11.27
CA LEU A 286 -3.01 -4.65 -12.01
C LEU A 286 -1.49 -4.46 -12.17
N VAL A 287 -0.95 -3.32 -11.75
CA VAL A 287 0.49 -3.06 -11.78
C VAL A 287 1.21 -4.04 -10.85
N SER A 288 2.15 -4.79 -11.40
CA SER A 288 3.03 -5.66 -10.63
C SER A 288 4.31 -4.93 -10.23
N ASP A 289 4.91 -5.39 -9.13
CA ASP A 289 6.25 -4.94 -8.76
C ASP A 289 7.25 -5.23 -9.90
N ASP A 290 8.24 -4.36 -10.09
CA ASP A 290 9.33 -4.65 -11.02
C ASP A 290 10.08 -5.91 -10.53
N PRO A 291 10.34 -6.90 -11.42
CA PRO A 291 11.02 -8.13 -11.03
C PRO A 291 12.35 -7.92 -10.30
N SER A 292 13.08 -6.85 -10.60
CA SER A 292 14.34 -6.55 -9.93
C SER A 292 14.17 -6.12 -8.45
N LEU A 293 12.98 -5.69 -8.05
CA LEU A 293 12.69 -5.36 -6.65
C LEU A 293 12.43 -6.61 -5.77
N GLN A 294 12.15 -7.78 -6.37
CA GLN A 294 11.90 -9.01 -5.60
C GLN A 294 13.06 -9.41 -4.68
N TYR A 295 14.28 -8.98 -5.00
CA TYR A 295 15.48 -9.26 -4.23
C TYR A 295 15.64 -8.38 -2.98
N VAL A 296 14.85 -7.33 -2.85
CA VAL A 296 14.86 -6.39 -1.72
C VAL A 296 13.49 -6.25 -1.05
N LEU A 297 12.41 -6.57 -1.76
CA LEU A 297 11.07 -6.60 -1.18
C LEU A 297 10.90 -7.79 -0.22
N THR A 298 10.08 -7.60 0.78
CA THR A 298 9.53 -8.67 1.61
C THR A 298 8.55 -9.52 0.81
N ALA A 299 8.36 -10.77 1.22
CA ALA A 299 7.42 -11.66 0.55
C ALA A 299 6.01 -11.05 0.52
N SER A 300 5.35 -11.10 -0.64
CA SER A 300 3.92 -10.82 -0.73
C SER A 300 3.13 -11.98 -0.12
N ASP A 301 1.93 -11.72 0.39
CA ASP A 301 1.03 -12.81 0.68
C ASP A 301 0.60 -13.53 -0.61
N HIS A 302 0.30 -14.81 -0.49
CA HIS A 302 -0.06 -15.64 -1.65
C HIS A 302 -1.52 -15.44 -2.10
N PHE A 303 -2.30 -14.66 -1.33
CA PHE A 303 -3.69 -14.41 -1.67
C PHE A 303 -3.79 -13.36 -2.79
N PRO A 304 -4.61 -13.62 -3.82
CA PRO A 304 -4.76 -12.68 -4.93
C PRO A 304 -5.16 -11.29 -4.45
N TYR A 305 -4.39 -10.28 -4.88
CA TYR A 305 -4.59 -8.88 -4.47
C TYR A 305 -4.59 -8.65 -2.95
N GLY A 306 -3.85 -9.45 -2.17
CA GLY A 306 -3.88 -9.35 -0.70
C GLY A 306 -3.59 -7.95 -0.17
N GLU A 307 -2.52 -7.28 -0.67
CA GLU A 307 -2.19 -5.89 -0.31
C GLU A 307 -3.26 -4.89 -0.79
N GLU A 308 -3.72 -5.04 -2.03
CA GLU A 308 -4.79 -4.19 -2.58
C GLU A 308 -6.11 -4.36 -1.81
N ARG A 309 -6.39 -5.58 -1.32
CA ARG A 309 -7.55 -5.86 -0.48
C ARG A 309 -7.47 -5.13 0.87
N ARG A 310 -6.30 -5.14 1.50
CA ARG A 310 -6.06 -4.34 2.73
C ARG A 310 -6.21 -2.85 2.45
N LEU A 311 -5.67 -2.39 1.32
CA LEU A 311 -5.80 -0.99 0.93
C LEU A 311 -7.27 -0.58 0.69
N PHE A 312 -8.06 -1.44 0.02
CA PHE A 312 -9.50 -1.20 -0.17
C PHE A 312 -10.26 -1.21 1.16
N TYR A 313 -9.92 -2.15 2.06
CA TYR A 313 -10.47 -2.16 3.43
C TYR A 313 -10.16 -0.85 4.17
N VAL A 314 -8.92 -0.38 4.11
CA VAL A 314 -8.55 0.93 4.68
C VAL A 314 -9.42 2.03 4.09
N ALA A 315 -9.60 2.09 2.76
CA ALA A 315 -10.38 3.13 2.10
C ALA A 315 -11.83 3.17 2.58
N ILE A 316 -12.53 2.02 2.56
CA ILE A 316 -13.95 1.96 2.89
C ILE A 316 -14.23 2.17 4.38
N THR A 317 -13.24 1.96 5.24
CA THR A 317 -13.36 2.12 6.70
C THR A 317 -12.89 3.48 7.21
N ARG A 318 -12.64 4.47 6.33
CA ARG A 318 -12.32 5.85 6.76
C ARG A 318 -13.54 6.67 7.12
N ALA A 319 -14.73 6.26 6.68
CA ALA A 319 -15.96 7.01 6.93
C ALA A 319 -16.59 6.69 8.29
N LYS A 320 -17.19 7.70 8.91
CA LYS A 320 -18.03 7.57 10.10
C LYS A 320 -19.50 7.34 9.77
N VAL A 321 -19.97 7.92 8.65
CA VAL A 321 -21.39 7.92 8.25
C VAL A 321 -21.61 7.11 6.98
N LYS A 322 -20.87 7.43 5.91
CA LYS A 322 -21.08 6.77 4.62
C LYS A 322 -19.86 6.78 3.72
N THR A 323 -19.64 5.67 3.04
CA THR A 323 -18.68 5.56 1.92
C THR A 323 -19.43 5.28 0.62
N TRP A 324 -19.16 6.08 -0.42
CA TRP A 324 -19.51 5.75 -1.79
C TRP A 324 -18.30 5.22 -2.54
N VAL A 325 -18.48 4.08 -3.20
CA VAL A 325 -17.48 3.46 -4.08
C VAL A 325 -17.90 3.74 -5.52
N LEU A 326 -17.13 4.55 -6.24
CA LEU A 326 -17.44 4.94 -7.62
C LEU A 326 -16.78 4.00 -8.61
N TYR A 327 -17.53 3.53 -9.60
CA TYR A 327 -17.03 2.64 -10.64
C TYR A 327 -17.66 2.91 -12.01
N ASP A 328 -16.91 2.74 -13.09
CA ASP A 328 -17.45 2.79 -14.47
C ASP A 328 -18.39 1.58 -14.66
N ALA A 329 -19.64 1.86 -15.05
CA ALA A 329 -20.67 0.83 -15.23
C ALA A 329 -20.26 -0.29 -16.19
N ARG A 330 -19.37 -0.01 -17.16
CA ARG A 330 -18.88 -0.96 -18.17
C ARG A 330 -17.72 -1.82 -17.66
N PHE A 331 -16.96 -1.32 -16.68
CA PHE A 331 -15.71 -1.92 -16.23
C PHE A 331 -15.60 -1.97 -14.70
N PRO A 332 -16.59 -2.55 -13.99
CA PRO A 332 -16.50 -2.71 -12.54
C PRO A 332 -15.30 -3.56 -12.16
N SER A 333 -14.62 -3.21 -11.09
CA SER A 333 -13.50 -4.02 -10.60
C SER A 333 -13.99 -5.30 -9.92
N VAL A 334 -13.09 -6.28 -9.76
CA VAL A 334 -13.40 -7.52 -9.03
C VAL A 334 -13.85 -7.23 -7.58
N PHE A 335 -13.33 -6.17 -6.96
CA PHE A 335 -13.77 -5.80 -5.60
C PHE A 335 -15.20 -5.25 -5.58
N VAL A 336 -15.59 -4.48 -6.58
CA VAL A 336 -16.99 -4.05 -6.75
C VAL A 336 -17.91 -5.25 -6.96
N ASP A 337 -17.48 -6.19 -7.82
CA ASP A 337 -18.25 -7.41 -8.08
C ASP A 337 -18.40 -8.31 -6.87
N GLU A 338 -17.39 -8.37 -5.99
CA GLU A 338 -17.50 -9.13 -4.73
C GLU A 338 -18.65 -8.67 -3.83
N PHE A 339 -19.01 -7.38 -3.87
CA PHE A 339 -20.13 -6.84 -3.09
C PHE A 339 -21.45 -6.89 -3.84
N LEU A 340 -21.46 -6.59 -5.14
CA LEU A 340 -22.69 -6.43 -5.91
C LEU A 340 -23.13 -7.70 -6.62
N ARG A 341 -22.21 -8.55 -7.02
CA ARG A 341 -22.43 -9.74 -7.86
C ARG A 341 -21.49 -10.87 -7.46
N PRO A 342 -21.50 -11.31 -6.19
CA PRO A 342 -20.55 -12.31 -5.69
C PRO A 342 -20.59 -13.63 -6.48
N GLU A 343 -21.74 -13.97 -7.10
CA GLU A 343 -21.93 -15.13 -7.95
C GLU A 343 -21.12 -15.08 -9.26
N LYS A 344 -20.72 -13.90 -9.72
CA LYS A 344 -19.90 -13.72 -10.92
C LYS A 344 -18.39 -13.79 -10.65
N VAL A 345 -17.99 -13.81 -9.38
CA VAL A 345 -16.60 -13.80 -8.99
C VAL A 345 -16.08 -15.23 -8.91
N THR A 346 -15.21 -15.58 -9.85
CA THR A 346 -14.54 -16.89 -9.93
C THR A 346 -13.04 -16.73 -9.58
N ALA A 347 -12.32 -17.85 -9.45
CA ALA A 347 -10.87 -17.83 -9.27
C ALA A 347 -10.15 -17.09 -10.42
N GLU A 348 -10.66 -17.19 -11.65
CA GLU A 348 -10.14 -16.49 -12.83
C GLU A 348 -10.32 -14.97 -12.76
N SER A 349 -11.33 -14.48 -12.02
CA SER A 349 -11.54 -13.04 -11.79
C SER A 349 -10.36 -12.38 -11.06
N TYR A 350 -9.56 -13.17 -10.35
CA TYR A 350 -8.37 -12.71 -9.62
C TYR A 350 -7.07 -12.94 -10.40
N THR A 351 -7.11 -13.54 -11.58
CA THR A 351 -5.90 -13.70 -12.38
C THR A 351 -5.49 -12.34 -12.94
N LYS A 352 -4.33 -11.88 -12.50
CA LYS A 352 -3.59 -10.84 -13.21
C LYS A 352 -3.32 -11.34 -14.63
N HIS A 353 -3.11 -10.44 -15.58
CA HIS A 353 -2.79 -10.78 -16.96
C HIS A 353 -1.89 -12.03 -17.00
N PRO A 354 -2.14 -13.03 -17.90
CA PRO A 354 -1.43 -14.33 -17.92
C PRO A 354 0.09 -14.22 -17.96
N ASN A 355 0.60 -13.08 -18.41
CA ASN A 355 2.03 -12.77 -18.49
C ASN A 355 2.54 -11.87 -17.34
N ALA A 356 1.66 -11.38 -16.49
CA ALA A 356 2.09 -10.64 -15.28
C ALA A 356 2.90 -11.60 -14.39
N ASN A 357 4.15 -11.26 -14.11
CA ASN A 357 5.11 -12.06 -13.33
C ASN A 357 5.76 -13.26 -14.05
N LYS A 358 5.56 -13.46 -15.34
CA LYS A 358 6.41 -14.40 -16.08
C LYS A 358 7.81 -13.83 -16.24
N ARG A 359 8.82 -14.63 -15.92
CA ARG A 359 10.21 -14.27 -16.19
C ARG A 359 10.35 -13.86 -17.66
N TRP A 360 10.93 -12.70 -17.88
CA TRP A 360 11.27 -12.25 -19.22
C TRP A 360 12.42 -13.12 -19.76
N THR A 361 12.18 -13.87 -20.80
CA THR A 361 13.14 -14.81 -21.38
C THR A 361 13.68 -14.31 -22.72
N ARG A 362 14.85 -14.82 -23.15
CA ARG A 362 15.36 -14.57 -24.50
C ARG A 362 14.33 -14.90 -25.60
N ARG A 363 13.50 -15.92 -25.38
CA ARG A 363 12.43 -16.29 -26.31
C ARG A 363 11.34 -15.22 -26.36
N ALA A 364 11.05 -14.55 -25.26
CA ALA A 364 10.13 -13.41 -25.22
C ALA A 364 10.72 -12.19 -25.97
N ASP A 365 12.03 -11.91 -25.82
CA ASP A 365 12.72 -10.88 -26.61
C ASP A 365 12.66 -11.16 -28.10
N GLN A 366 12.97 -12.38 -28.51
CA GLN A 366 12.92 -12.77 -29.92
C GLN A 366 11.51 -12.67 -30.49
N PHE A 367 10.50 -13.07 -29.69
CA PHE A 367 9.10 -12.96 -30.10
C PHE A 367 8.67 -11.50 -30.29
N LEU A 368 9.05 -10.62 -29.35
CA LEU A 368 8.78 -9.18 -29.46
C LEU A 368 9.46 -8.54 -30.67
N LEU A 369 10.73 -8.87 -30.90
CA LEU A 369 11.46 -8.40 -32.07
C LEU A 369 10.81 -8.87 -33.38
N THR A 370 10.27 -10.08 -33.40
CA THR A 370 9.52 -10.60 -34.55
C THR A 370 8.23 -9.80 -34.76
N LEU A 371 7.42 -9.61 -33.71
CA LEU A 371 6.19 -8.82 -33.81
C LEU A 371 6.46 -7.36 -34.22
N HIS A 372 7.54 -6.77 -33.73
CA HIS A 372 7.95 -5.42 -34.14
C HIS A 372 8.36 -5.36 -35.63
N ARG A 373 9.10 -6.33 -36.08
CA ARG A 373 9.48 -6.45 -37.53
C ARG A 373 8.26 -6.69 -38.41
N GLU A 374 7.23 -7.37 -37.91
CA GLU A 374 5.94 -7.56 -38.58
C GLU A 374 5.05 -6.30 -38.55
N GLY A 375 5.53 -5.18 -38.01
CA GLY A 375 4.80 -3.91 -37.99
C GLY A 375 3.65 -3.88 -36.99
N LYS A 376 3.63 -4.78 -36.02
CA LYS A 376 2.59 -4.76 -34.95
C LYS A 376 2.78 -3.55 -34.05
N SER A 377 1.68 -2.91 -33.70
CA SER A 377 1.72 -1.73 -32.81
C SER A 377 2.18 -2.10 -31.38
N ILE A 378 2.79 -1.14 -30.69
CA ILE A 378 3.19 -1.29 -29.27
C ILE A 378 2.01 -1.74 -28.41
N ARG A 379 0.77 -1.26 -28.69
CA ARG A 379 -0.45 -1.71 -28.03
C ARG A 379 -0.80 -3.18 -28.26
N TYR A 380 -0.41 -3.75 -29.38
CA TYR A 380 -0.61 -5.16 -29.69
C TYR A 380 0.46 -6.03 -29.02
N ILE A 381 1.65 -5.45 -28.81
CA ILE A 381 2.82 -6.12 -28.25
C ILE A 381 2.79 -6.11 -26.71
N ALA A 382 2.25 -5.06 -26.09
CA ALA A 382 2.10 -4.92 -24.64
C ALA A 382 0.87 -5.66 -24.12
#